data_04589f95715bf7277fdd3dbec41f9e37
#
_entry.id   04589f95715bf7277fdd3dbec41f9e37
#
_cell.length_a   1.000
_cell.length_b   1.000
_cell.length_c   1.000
_cell.angle_alpha   90.00
_cell.angle_beta   90.00
_cell.angle_gamma   90.00
#
_symmetry.space_group_name_H-M   'P 1'
#
loop_
_entity.id
_entity.type
_entity.pdbx_description
1 polymer ?
#
loop_
_entity_poly.entity_id
_entity_poly.type
_entity_poly.pdbx_seq_one_letter_code
_entity_poly.pdbx_strand_id
1 'polypeptide(L)'
;IGALPYLLKKINVPIYGTRLTLGLVEGKLKEHGLLSQASLNVVEPRQNVRMGCMSVEFIRVNHSIPDACALAIHTPAGVIVHTGDFKVDYTPIEGGIIDLARFGELGNRGVLALMSESTNAERPGYTKSERSVGESFKNLFNSAEGKRIIIATFSSNIHRIQQIIDQAAIHD
;
A
#
# COMPACT_ATOMS: atom_id res chain seq x y z
N ILE A 1 6.37 8.23 1.29
CA ILE A 1 7.57 8.21 0.43
C ILE A 1 8.12 9.61 0.14
N GLY A 2 7.30 10.67 0.13
CA GLY A 2 7.73 12.02 -0.22
C GLY A 2 8.82 12.62 0.66
N ALA A 3 8.94 12.20 1.92
CA ALA A 3 9.98 12.68 2.84
C ALA A 3 11.33 11.96 2.69
N LEU A 4 11.39 10.81 2.01
CA LEU A 4 12.61 10.00 1.88
C LEU A 4 13.80 10.77 1.29
N PRO A 5 13.66 11.56 0.22
CA PRO A 5 14.80 12.31 -0.31
C PRO A 5 15.42 13.30 0.69
N TYR A 6 14.59 13.90 1.54
CA TYR A 6 15.06 14.82 2.57
C TYR A 6 15.76 14.10 3.72
N LEU A 7 15.27 12.93 4.10
CA LEU A 7 15.89 12.08 5.11
C LEU A 7 17.24 11.56 4.65
N LEU A 8 17.33 11.03 3.41
CA LEU A 8 18.54 10.44 2.86
C LEU A 8 19.69 11.45 2.67
N LYS A 9 19.38 12.74 2.52
CA LYS A 9 20.41 13.81 2.55
C LYS A 9 21.09 13.94 3.91
N LYS A 10 20.44 13.47 4.99
CA LYS A 10 20.97 13.56 6.35
C LYS A 10 21.52 12.22 6.83
N ILE A 11 20.86 11.13 6.49
CA ILE A 11 21.17 9.77 6.95
C ILE A 11 20.99 8.81 5.77
N ASN A 12 22.08 8.27 5.26
CA ASN A 12 22.00 7.26 4.19
C ASN A 12 21.89 5.87 4.81
N VAL A 13 20.69 5.31 4.79
CA VAL A 13 20.36 4.00 5.35
C VAL A 13 19.64 3.15 4.29
N PRO A 14 19.73 1.80 4.39
CA PRO A 14 18.97 0.91 3.52
C PRO A 14 17.45 1.14 3.65
N ILE A 15 16.77 1.14 2.51
CA ILE A 15 15.32 1.26 2.41
C ILE A 15 14.76 -0.12 2.03
N TYR A 16 13.75 -0.56 2.75
CA TYR A 16 13.02 -1.80 2.49
C TYR A 16 11.59 -1.47 2.10
N GLY A 17 11.08 -2.13 1.08
CA GLY A 17 9.71 -1.94 0.62
C GLY A 17 9.32 -2.97 -0.43
N THR A 18 8.02 -3.04 -0.72
CA THR A 18 7.52 -3.88 -1.80
C THR A 18 7.92 -3.32 -3.16
N ARG A 19 7.89 -4.15 -4.20
CA ARG A 19 8.40 -3.82 -5.54
C ARG A 19 7.81 -2.53 -6.09
N LEU A 20 6.48 -2.38 -6.07
CA LEU A 20 5.81 -1.19 -6.59
C LEU A 20 6.13 0.05 -5.76
N THR A 21 6.13 -0.07 -4.44
CA THR A 21 6.50 1.03 -3.54
C THR A 21 7.91 1.52 -3.81
N LEU A 22 8.88 0.61 -3.99
CA LEU A 22 10.25 1.00 -4.31
C LEU A 22 10.36 1.62 -5.72
N GLY A 23 9.60 1.16 -6.71
CA GLY A 23 9.55 1.82 -8.02
C GLY A 23 9.09 3.28 -7.94
N LEU A 24 8.11 3.58 -7.09
CA LEU A 24 7.70 4.98 -6.83
C LEU A 24 8.78 5.77 -6.07
N VAL A 25 9.49 5.12 -5.15
CA VAL A 25 10.63 5.72 -4.43
C VAL A 25 11.77 6.03 -5.39
N GLU A 26 12.11 5.13 -6.33
CA GLU A 26 13.13 5.36 -7.36
C GLU A 26 12.86 6.62 -8.16
N GLY A 27 11.61 6.82 -8.62
CA GLY A 27 11.21 8.04 -9.31
C GLY A 27 11.50 9.29 -8.49
N LYS A 28 11.12 9.28 -7.21
CA LYS A 28 11.37 10.40 -6.29
C LYS A 28 12.85 10.64 -6.02
N LEU A 29 13.62 9.59 -5.83
CA LEU A 29 15.08 9.71 -5.61
C LEU A 29 15.80 10.21 -6.85
N LYS A 30 15.33 9.81 -8.04
CA LYS A 30 15.87 10.31 -9.33
C LYS A 30 15.63 11.82 -9.49
N GLU A 31 14.42 12.30 -9.19
CA GLU A 31 14.08 13.73 -9.19
C GLU A 31 15.04 14.57 -8.31
N HIS A 32 15.51 13.99 -7.21
CA HIS A 32 16.41 14.64 -6.25
C HIS A 32 17.90 14.32 -6.45
N GLY A 33 18.27 13.55 -7.48
CA GLY A 33 19.66 13.15 -7.75
C GLY A 33 20.27 12.20 -6.70
N LEU A 34 19.44 11.44 -5.97
CA LEU A 34 19.87 10.59 -4.85
C LEU A 34 19.85 9.09 -5.17
N LEU A 35 19.34 8.68 -6.34
CA LEU A 35 19.12 7.28 -6.66
C LEU A 35 20.43 6.46 -6.64
N SER A 36 21.52 7.01 -7.15
CA SER A 36 22.81 6.30 -7.26
C SER A 36 23.46 5.95 -5.91
N GLN A 37 23.06 6.63 -4.85
CA GLN A 37 23.58 6.38 -3.49
C GLN A 37 22.59 5.68 -2.57
N ALA A 38 21.35 5.45 -3.03
CA ALA A 38 20.33 4.79 -2.23
C ALA A 38 20.45 3.26 -2.30
N SER A 39 20.28 2.59 -1.16
CA SER A 39 20.19 1.13 -1.08
C SER A 39 18.72 0.73 -0.99
N LEU A 40 18.15 0.26 -2.10
CA LEU A 40 16.76 -0.18 -2.17
C LEU A 40 16.67 -1.71 -2.11
N ASN A 41 15.90 -2.24 -1.18
CA ASN A 41 15.79 -3.67 -0.90
C ASN A 41 14.33 -4.09 -1.01
N VAL A 42 14.01 -4.91 -2.02
CA VAL A 42 12.66 -5.44 -2.22
C VAL A 42 12.35 -6.47 -1.14
N VAL A 43 11.16 -6.39 -0.58
CA VAL A 43 10.63 -7.35 0.38
C VAL A 43 9.26 -7.87 -0.06
N GLU A 44 8.93 -9.07 0.38
CA GLU A 44 7.67 -9.74 0.12
C GLU A 44 6.85 -9.87 1.42
N PRO A 45 5.52 -10.00 1.32
CA PRO A 45 4.69 -10.32 2.48
C PRO A 45 5.20 -11.59 3.20
N ARG A 46 5.14 -11.57 4.52
CA ARG A 46 5.69 -12.57 5.45
C ARG A 46 7.23 -12.65 5.51
N GLN A 47 7.94 -11.84 4.75
CA GLN A 47 9.37 -11.71 4.91
C GLN A 47 9.71 -11.02 6.22
N ASN A 48 10.81 -11.48 6.85
CA ASN A 48 11.40 -10.87 8.04
C ASN A 48 12.75 -10.24 7.70
N VAL A 49 12.93 -9.00 8.09
CA VAL A 49 14.19 -8.26 7.95
C VAL A 49 14.77 -7.99 9.32
N ARG A 50 15.98 -8.48 9.57
CA ARG A 50 16.69 -8.26 10.83
C ARG A 50 17.40 -6.91 10.82
N MET A 51 17.20 -6.13 11.89
CA MET A 51 17.77 -4.80 12.07
C MET A 51 18.36 -4.71 13.49
N GLY A 52 19.59 -5.17 13.66
CA GLY A 52 20.24 -5.25 14.97
C GLY A 52 19.52 -6.21 15.93
N CYS A 53 19.04 -5.67 17.07
CA CYS A 53 18.27 -6.44 18.06
C CYS A 53 16.77 -6.55 17.72
N MET A 54 16.31 -5.91 16.65
CA MET A 54 14.93 -5.94 16.18
C MET A 54 14.81 -6.78 14.92
N SER A 55 13.59 -7.23 14.62
CA SER A 55 13.22 -7.74 13.30
C SER A 55 11.86 -7.19 12.87
N VAL A 56 11.71 -6.93 11.58
CA VAL A 56 10.50 -6.38 11.00
C VAL A 56 9.91 -7.39 10.04
N GLU A 57 8.69 -7.83 10.32
CA GLU A 57 7.91 -8.70 9.46
C GLU A 57 6.92 -7.86 8.66
N PHE A 58 6.81 -8.13 7.36
CA PHE A 58 5.88 -7.48 6.44
C PHE A 58 4.61 -8.33 6.33
N ILE A 59 3.46 -7.76 6.68
CA ILE A 59 2.15 -8.44 6.69
C ILE A 59 1.27 -7.84 5.61
N ARG A 60 0.73 -8.66 4.72
CA ARG A 60 -0.12 -8.18 3.64
C ARG A 60 -1.37 -7.48 4.17
N VAL A 61 -1.65 -6.30 3.64
CA VAL A 61 -2.91 -5.58 3.80
C VAL A 61 -3.48 -5.19 2.43
N ASN A 62 -4.76 -4.86 2.37
CA ASN A 62 -5.35 -4.27 1.18
C ASN A 62 -5.40 -2.75 1.34
N HIS A 63 -5.08 -2.04 0.27
CA HIS A 63 -5.20 -0.58 0.18
C HIS A 63 -5.41 -0.19 -1.29
N SER A 64 -5.33 1.10 -1.61
CA SER A 64 -5.44 1.64 -2.98
C SER A 64 -4.23 1.36 -3.89
N ILE A 65 -3.19 0.77 -3.34
CA ILE A 65 -1.97 0.35 -4.03
C ILE A 65 -1.78 -1.17 -3.84
N PRO A 66 -1.39 -1.92 -4.89
CA PRO A 66 -0.94 -3.30 -4.74
C PRO A 66 0.24 -3.43 -3.79
N ASP A 67 0.42 -4.58 -3.19
CA ASP A 67 1.53 -4.93 -2.31
C ASP A 67 1.60 -4.11 -1.00
N ALA A 68 0.52 -3.43 -0.58
CA ALA A 68 0.50 -2.74 0.70
C ALA A 68 0.79 -3.71 1.86
N CYS A 69 1.61 -3.26 2.81
CA CYS A 69 2.01 -4.06 3.97
C CYS A 69 1.87 -3.27 5.27
N ALA A 70 1.36 -3.95 6.29
CA ALA A 70 1.58 -3.62 7.67
C ALA A 70 2.94 -4.16 8.14
N LEU A 71 3.41 -3.67 9.28
CA LEU A 71 4.67 -4.07 9.89
C LEU A 71 4.43 -4.66 11.27
N ALA A 72 4.97 -5.84 11.55
CA ALA A 72 5.14 -6.32 12.91
C ALA A 72 6.61 -6.16 13.30
N ILE A 73 6.87 -5.26 14.22
CA ILE A 73 8.21 -4.91 14.69
C ILE A 73 8.47 -5.66 15.99
N HIS A 74 9.27 -6.73 15.89
CA HIS A 74 9.67 -7.54 17.03
C HIS A 74 10.87 -6.89 17.72
N THR A 75 10.69 -6.51 18.98
CA THR A 75 11.73 -5.90 19.81
C THR A 75 11.97 -6.74 21.06
N PRO A 76 13.09 -6.53 21.79
CA PRO A 76 13.30 -7.19 23.08
C PRO A 76 12.22 -6.90 24.13
N ALA A 77 11.51 -5.77 24.01
CA ALA A 77 10.44 -5.37 24.92
C ALA A 77 9.06 -5.92 24.55
N GLY A 78 8.88 -6.40 23.32
CA GLY A 78 7.62 -6.91 22.82
C GLY A 78 7.39 -6.57 21.34
N VAL A 79 6.19 -6.89 20.84
CA VAL A 79 5.81 -6.68 19.44
C VAL A 79 5.01 -5.39 19.29
N ILE A 80 5.43 -4.55 18.35
CA ILE A 80 4.69 -3.37 17.92
C ILE A 80 4.10 -3.69 16.54
N VAL A 81 2.80 -3.47 16.35
CA VAL A 81 2.15 -3.61 15.05
C VAL A 81 1.79 -2.23 14.51
N HIS A 82 2.31 -1.91 13.32
CA HIS A 82 1.93 -0.71 12.57
C HIS A 82 1.16 -1.14 11.33
N THR A 83 -0.12 -0.79 11.24
CA THR A 83 -0.99 -1.28 10.16
C THR A 83 -0.66 -0.72 8.79
N GLY A 84 0.03 0.43 8.71
CA GLY A 84 -0.02 1.23 7.50
C GLY A 84 -1.47 1.67 7.22
N ASP A 85 -1.72 2.21 6.05
CA ASP A 85 -3.08 2.45 5.58
C ASP A 85 -3.67 1.13 5.07
N PHE A 86 -4.87 0.79 5.51
CA PHE A 86 -5.48 -0.47 5.13
C PHE A 86 -7.00 -0.39 4.98
N LYS A 87 -7.55 -1.37 4.31
CA LYS A 87 -8.97 -1.72 4.37
C LYS A 87 -9.12 -3.24 4.44
N VAL A 88 -10.21 -3.71 5.01
CA VAL A 88 -10.57 -5.12 4.96
C VAL A 88 -11.40 -5.35 3.71
N ASP A 89 -10.78 -5.90 2.67
CA ASP A 89 -11.42 -6.22 1.39
C ASP A 89 -11.25 -7.71 1.08
N TYR A 90 -12.35 -8.45 1.07
CA TYR A 90 -12.37 -9.89 0.76
C TYR A 90 -12.44 -10.19 -0.74
N THR A 91 -12.63 -9.16 -1.57
CA THR A 91 -12.71 -9.27 -3.03
C THR A 91 -11.81 -8.23 -3.70
N PRO A 92 -10.49 -8.20 -3.38
CA PRO A 92 -9.58 -7.24 -3.99
C PRO A 92 -9.52 -7.46 -5.51
N ILE A 93 -9.12 -6.42 -6.25
CA ILE A 93 -8.97 -6.49 -7.71
C ILE A 93 -7.77 -7.36 -8.06
N GLU A 94 -6.65 -7.13 -7.37
CA GLU A 94 -5.40 -7.84 -7.54
C GLU A 94 -4.77 -8.18 -6.19
N GLY A 95 -3.83 -9.09 -6.23
CA GLY A 95 -3.10 -9.55 -5.06
C GLY A 95 -3.92 -10.50 -4.18
N GLY A 96 -3.48 -10.69 -2.96
CA GLY A 96 -4.14 -11.53 -1.97
C GLY A 96 -5.02 -10.71 -1.02
N ILE A 97 -5.88 -11.41 -0.31
CA ILE A 97 -6.67 -10.85 0.80
C ILE A 97 -5.73 -10.42 1.93
N ILE A 98 -6.13 -9.41 2.70
CA ILE A 98 -5.46 -9.03 3.94
C ILE A 98 -5.23 -10.24 4.85
N ASP A 99 -4.03 -10.37 5.40
CA ASP A 99 -3.63 -11.51 6.23
C ASP A 99 -4.14 -11.38 7.68
N LEU A 100 -5.46 -11.42 7.85
CA LEU A 100 -6.09 -11.34 9.18
C LEU A 100 -5.66 -12.50 10.09
N ALA A 101 -5.34 -13.66 9.52
CA ALA A 101 -4.86 -14.79 10.29
C ALA A 101 -3.55 -14.43 11.01
N ARG A 102 -2.64 -13.74 10.32
CA ARG A 102 -1.37 -13.32 10.93
C ARG A 102 -1.57 -12.27 12.03
N PHE A 103 -2.49 -11.35 11.84
CA PHE A 103 -2.85 -10.41 12.91
C PHE A 103 -3.44 -11.13 14.13
N GLY A 104 -4.29 -12.13 13.92
CA GLY A 104 -4.83 -12.97 14.99
C GLY A 104 -3.75 -13.74 15.76
N GLU A 105 -2.77 -14.32 15.04
CA GLU A 105 -1.63 -15.01 15.67
C GLU A 105 -0.78 -14.05 16.53
N LEU A 106 -0.53 -12.83 16.05
CA LEU A 106 0.20 -11.81 16.82
C LEU A 106 -0.59 -11.38 18.05
N GLY A 107 -1.90 -11.16 17.90
CA GLY A 107 -2.79 -10.83 19.01
C GLY A 107 -2.79 -11.90 20.11
N ASN A 108 -2.83 -13.17 19.74
CA ASN A 108 -2.77 -14.29 20.67
C ASN A 108 -1.43 -14.38 21.43
N ARG A 109 -0.33 -13.96 20.80
CA ARG A 109 0.99 -13.90 21.45
C ARG A 109 1.17 -12.69 22.37
N GLY A 110 0.33 -11.68 22.21
CA GLY A 110 0.41 -10.39 22.87
C GLY A 110 1.14 -9.34 22.04
N VAL A 111 0.51 -8.18 21.88
CA VAL A 111 1.03 -7.01 21.18
C VAL A 111 1.27 -5.89 22.19
N LEU A 112 2.49 -5.36 22.23
CA LEU A 112 2.85 -4.27 23.16
C LEU A 112 2.15 -2.96 22.77
N ALA A 113 2.10 -2.67 21.46
CA ALA A 113 1.43 -1.49 20.93
C ALA A 113 0.87 -1.75 19.54
N LEU A 114 -0.35 -1.26 19.27
CA LEU A 114 -0.98 -1.23 17.96
C LEU A 114 -1.04 0.22 17.49
N MET A 115 -0.37 0.52 16.38
CA MET A 115 -0.40 1.80 15.69
C MET A 115 -1.29 1.65 14.45
N SER A 116 -2.58 1.93 14.61
CA SER A 116 -3.56 1.81 13.53
C SER A 116 -3.83 3.15 12.86
N GLU A 117 -4.04 3.11 11.56
CA GLU A 117 -4.58 4.26 10.84
C GLU A 117 -6.01 4.58 11.31
N SER A 118 -6.44 5.82 11.16
CA SER A 118 -7.72 6.30 11.65
C SER A 118 -8.42 7.27 10.68
N THR A 119 -8.09 7.21 9.41
CA THR A 119 -8.53 8.17 8.39
C THR A 119 -10.06 8.33 8.32
N ASN A 120 -10.80 7.25 8.48
CA ASN A 120 -12.26 7.25 8.45
C ASN A 120 -12.91 6.87 9.79
N ALA A 121 -12.19 6.98 10.91
CA ALA A 121 -12.66 6.52 12.22
C ALA A 121 -13.97 7.20 12.69
N GLU A 122 -14.20 8.46 12.28
CA GLU A 122 -15.41 9.21 12.63
C GLU A 122 -16.58 9.03 11.63
N ARG A 123 -16.34 8.34 10.50
CA ARG A 123 -17.38 8.15 9.48
C ARG A 123 -18.16 6.87 9.75
N PRO A 124 -19.48 6.95 9.91
CA PRO A 124 -20.31 5.75 10.06
C PRO A 124 -20.32 4.93 8.77
N GLY A 125 -20.39 3.61 8.88
CA GLY A 125 -20.45 2.68 7.76
C GLY A 125 -19.13 1.98 7.48
N TYR A 126 -18.92 1.56 6.24
CA TYR A 126 -17.74 0.81 5.80
C TYR A 126 -17.35 1.15 4.37
N THR A 127 -16.08 0.96 4.04
CA THR A 127 -15.56 1.18 2.68
C THR A 127 -15.89 -0.04 1.81
N LYS A 128 -16.52 0.21 0.66
CA LYS A 128 -16.82 -0.84 -0.32
C LYS A 128 -15.54 -1.37 -0.98
N SER A 129 -15.61 -2.59 -1.56
CA SER A 129 -14.53 -3.14 -2.37
C SER A 129 -14.27 -2.28 -3.61
N GLU A 130 -13.00 -2.17 -4.03
CA GLU A 130 -12.62 -1.51 -5.28
C GLU A 130 -13.25 -2.17 -6.52
N ARG A 131 -13.60 -3.46 -6.45
CA ARG A 131 -14.31 -4.15 -7.53
C ARG A 131 -15.65 -3.47 -7.88
N SER A 132 -16.38 -2.96 -6.87
CA SER A 132 -17.65 -2.24 -7.10
C SER A 132 -17.46 -0.92 -7.85
N VAL A 133 -16.28 -0.32 -7.77
CA VAL A 133 -15.94 0.90 -8.53
C VAL A 133 -15.78 0.58 -10.02
N GLY A 134 -15.20 -0.58 -10.35
CA GLY A 134 -15.07 -1.03 -11.74
C GLY A 134 -16.41 -1.17 -12.47
N GLU A 135 -17.43 -1.70 -11.79
CA GLU A 135 -18.79 -1.77 -12.35
C GLU A 135 -19.37 -0.37 -12.59
N SER A 136 -19.09 0.59 -11.70
CA SER A 136 -19.51 1.97 -11.90
C SER A 136 -18.82 2.61 -13.10
N PHE A 137 -17.53 2.36 -13.32
CA PHE A 137 -16.83 2.84 -14.52
C PHE A 137 -17.44 2.27 -15.80
N LYS A 138 -17.72 0.96 -15.85
CA LYS A 138 -18.37 0.33 -17.01
C LYS A 138 -19.66 1.06 -17.38
N ASN A 139 -20.52 1.35 -16.39
CA ASN A 139 -21.77 2.06 -16.62
C ASN A 139 -21.54 3.51 -17.11
N LEU A 140 -20.56 4.22 -16.55
CA LEU A 140 -20.22 5.59 -16.95
C LEU A 140 -19.68 5.62 -18.39
N PHE A 141 -18.78 4.71 -18.77
CA PHE A 141 -18.23 4.64 -20.12
C PHE A 141 -19.35 4.32 -21.13
N ASN A 142 -20.20 3.33 -20.86
CA ASN A 142 -21.35 3.02 -21.72
C ASN A 142 -22.28 4.23 -21.92
N SER A 143 -22.53 5.03 -20.90
CA SER A 143 -23.41 6.21 -20.98
C SER A 143 -22.76 7.41 -21.68
N ALA A 144 -21.46 7.38 -21.88
CA ALA A 144 -20.67 8.45 -22.46
C ALA A 144 -20.19 8.16 -23.89
N GLU A 145 -20.80 7.18 -24.58
CA GLU A 145 -20.48 6.84 -25.96
C GLU A 145 -20.47 8.08 -26.86
N GLY A 146 -19.42 8.24 -27.67
CA GLY A 146 -19.20 9.39 -28.55
C GLY A 146 -18.86 10.70 -27.83
N LYS A 147 -18.63 10.70 -26.51
CA LYS A 147 -18.25 11.87 -25.72
C LYS A 147 -16.83 11.77 -25.20
N ARG A 148 -16.23 12.92 -24.93
CA ARG A 148 -14.95 12.97 -24.20
C ARG A 148 -15.21 12.77 -22.71
N ILE A 149 -14.51 11.79 -22.11
CA ILE A 149 -14.55 11.53 -20.67
C ILE A 149 -13.31 12.17 -20.02
N ILE A 150 -13.51 12.94 -18.95
CA ILE A 150 -12.45 13.51 -18.11
C ILE A 150 -12.58 12.92 -16.72
N ILE A 151 -11.55 12.22 -16.25
CA ILE A 151 -11.55 11.55 -14.96
C ILE A 151 -10.48 12.18 -14.07
N ALA A 152 -10.87 12.59 -12.86
CA ALA A 152 -9.96 13.05 -11.81
C ALA A 152 -9.90 12.00 -10.70
N THR A 153 -8.68 11.57 -10.34
CA THR A 153 -8.46 10.62 -9.26
C THR A 153 -7.10 10.87 -8.60
N PHE A 154 -6.89 10.29 -7.42
CA PHE A 154 -5.56 10.30 -6.79
C PHE A 154 -4.59 9.46 -7.61
N SER A 155 -3.43 10.03 -7.95
CA SER A 155 -2.38 9.34 -8.71
C SER A 155 -1.80 8.12 -7.97
N SER A 156 -1.94 8.06 -6.66
CA SER A 156 -1.52 6.92 -5.83
C SER A 156 -2.50 5.75 -5.85
N ASN A 157 -3.72 5.93 -6.38
CA ASN A 157 -4.69 4.83 -6.49
C ASN A 157 -4.47 4.07 -7.80
N ILE A 158 -3.44 3.24 -7.81
CA ILE A 158 -3.00 2.48 -8.99
C ILE A 158 -4.10 1.53 -9.50
N HIS A 159 -4.80 0.85 -8.60
CA HIS A 159 -5.91 -0.03 -8.98
C HIS A 159 -7.02 0.71 -9.75
N ARG A 160 -7.35 1.91 -9.31
CA ARG A 160 -8.39 2.72 -9.98
C ARG A 160 -7.94 3.21 -11.34
N ILE A 161 -6.68 3.63 -11.46
CA ILE A 161 -6.09 4.04 -12.74
C ILE A 161 -6.12 2.87 -13.72
N GLN A 162 -5.75 1.65 -13.29
CA GLN A 162 -5.78 0.46 -14.13
C GLN A 162 -7.21 0.16 -14.61
N GLN A 163 -8.21 0.17 -13.72
CA GLN A 163 -9.60 -0.03 -14.10
C GLN A 163 -10.11 0.99 -15.13
N ILE A 164 -9.68 2.25 -15.03
CA ILE A 164 -10.02 3.30 -15.99
C ILE A 164 -9.41 2.98 -17.37
N ILE A 165 -8.12 2.60 -17.40
CA ILE A 165 -7.42 2.22 -18.63
C ILE A 165 -8.10 1.01 -19.29
N ASP A 166 -8.44 -0.01 -18.51
CA ASP A 166 -9.12 -1.21 -18.98
C ASP A 166 -10.49 -0.89 -19.61
N GLN A 167 -11.25 0.02 -18.98
CA GLN A 167 -12.53 0.45 -19.55
C GLN A 167 -12.34 1.32 -20.80
N ALA A 168 -11.35 2.18 -20.84
CA ALA A 168 -11.04 2.96 -22.04
C ALA A 168 -10.71 2.04 -23.22
N ALA A 169 -9.88 1.02 -23.01
CA ALA A 169 -9.49 0.06 -24.04
C ALA A 169 -10.66 -0.82 -24.58
N ILE A 170 -11.77 -0.92 -23.84
CA ILE A 170 -12.99 -1.63 -24.29
C ILE A 170 -13.87 -0.74 -25.16
N HIS A 171 -13.79 0.59 -24.98
CA HIS A 171 -14.69 1.56 -25.60
C HIS A 171 -14.03 2.40 -26.71
N ASP A 172 -12.76 2.11 -27.05
CA ASP A 172 -12.10 2.62 -28.27
C ASP A 172 -12.62 1.85 -29.50
#